data_1b716860eaf1fd2c853dce5d2c9df319
#
_entry.id   1b716860eaf1fd2c853dce5d2c9df319
#
_cell.length_a   1.000
_cell.length_b   1.000
_cell.length_c   1.000
_cell.angle_alpha   90.00
_cell.angle_beta   90.00
_cell.angle_gamma   90.00
#
_symmetry.space_group_name_H-M   'P 1'
#
loop_
_entity.id
_entity.type
_entity.pdbx_description
1 polymer ?
#
loop_
_entity_poly.entity_id
_entity_poly.type
_entity_poly.pdbx_seq_one_letter_code
_entity_poly.pdbx_strand_id
1 'polypeptide(L)'
;MPHRERASIKKELTPPFRVHAPCEQTAPFVLCSPHSGRVYPEHFLAQSRLDPLALRKSEDGYVDELFRHVAEFGAPLIAARFPRAYLDLNREAYELDPELFDTPLPDYANTQSVRVVGGLGTIARIVADGEEIYR
;
A
#
# COMPACT_ATOMS: atom_id res chain seq x y z
N MET A 1 15.83 12.79 -2.00
CA MET A 1 14.45 13.30 -1.90
C MET A 1 14.47 14.68 -1.27
N PRO A 2 14.01 15.74 -1.95
CA PRO A 2 14.02 17.12 -1.43
C PRO A 2 13.14 17.26 -0.19
N HIS A 3 13.52 18.16 0.72
CA HIS A 3 12.79 18.38 1.99
C HIS A 3 11.32 18.77 1.80
N ARG A 4 10.99 19.49 0.72
CA ARG A 4 9.61 19.85 0.35
C ARG A 4 8.74 18.64 0.02
N GLU A 5 9.29 17.68 -0.70
CA GLU A 5 8.60 16.46 -1.11
C GLU A 5 8.25 15.57 0.10
N ARG A 6 9.20 15.41 1.03
CA ARG A 6 8.95 14.70 2.30
C ARG A 6 7.83 15.35 3.14
N ALA A 7 7.78 16.68 3.16
CA ALA A 7 6.76 17.41 3.88
C ALA A 7 5.37 17.24 3.23
N SER A 8 5.28 17.23 1.89
CA SER A 8 4.04 16.96 1.15
C SER A 8 3.51 15.55 1.43
N ILE A 9 4.35 14.52 1.27
CA ILE A 9 4.00 13.13 1.55
C ILE A 9 3.46 12.97 2.97
N LYS A 10 4.16 13.54 3.95
CA LYS A 10 3.73 13.49 5.36
C LYS A 10 2.34 14.11 5.53
N LYS A 11 2.05 15.23 4.88
CA LYS A 11 0.75 15.88 4.95
C LYS A 11 -0.37 15.03 4.35
N GLU A 12 -0.14 14.44 3.18
CA GLU A 12 -1.13 13.62 2.46
C GLU A 12 -1.44 12.32 3.18
N LEU A 13 -0.40 11.67 3.75
CA LEU A 13 -0.49 10.37 4.40
C LEU A 13 -0.54 10.45 5.94
N THR A 14 -0.94 11.56 6.52
CA THR A 14 -1.16 11.67 7.98
C THR A 14 -2.65 11.77 8.28
N PRO A 15 -3.21 10.82 9.04
CA PRO A 15 -2.64 9.52 9.41
C PRO A 15 -2.55 8.56 8.21
N PRO A 16 -1.63 7.56 8.20
CA PRO A 16 -1.49 6.66 7.07
C PRO A 16 -2.55 5.55 7.03
N PHE A 17 -3.27 5.35 8.12
CA PHE A 17 -4.34 4.35 8.25
C PHE A 17 -5.51 4.91 9.06
N ARG A 18 -6.63 4.21 9.02
CA ARG A 18 -7.81 4.44 9.86
C ARG A 18 -8.07 3.22 10.71
N VAL A 19 -8.58 3.44 11.93
CA VAL A 19 -9.06 2.36 12.81
C VAL A 19 -10.56 2.61 13.04
N HIS A 20 -11.36 1.62 12.69
CA HIS A 20 -12.77 1.54 13.08
C HIS A 20 -12.83 0.65 14.30
N ALA A 21 -12.82 1.28 15.48
CA ALA A 21 -12.84 0.57 16.75
C ALA A 21 -14.27 0.34 17.24
N PRO A 22 -14.59 -0.83 17.83
CA PRO A 22 -15.82 -1.01 18.60
C PRO A 22 -15.79 -0.18 19.87
N CYS A 23 -16.97 0.07 20.48
CA CYS A 23 -17.05 0.68 21.80
C CYS A 23 -16.35 -0.20 22.85
N GLU A 24 -16.50 -1.52 22.72
CA GLU A 24 -15.82 -2.54 23.49
C GLU A 24 -15.39 -3.67 22.55
N GLN A 25 -14.14 -4.09 22.66
CA GLN A 25 -13.66 -5.22 21.88
C GLN A 25 -14.06 -6.52 22.58
N THR A 26 -15.01 -7.23 22.01
CA THR A 26 -15.52 -8.52 22.52
C THR A 26 -15.08 -9.70 21.64
N ALA A 27 -14.67 -9.45 20.39
CA ALA A 27 -14.15 -10.48 19.50
C ALA A 27 -12.60 -10.58 19.63
N PRO A 28 -12.03 -11.79 19.68
CA PRO A 28 -10.59 -12.00 19.90
C PRO A 28 -9.76 -11.87 18.61
N PHE A 29 -10.13 -11.00 17.69
CA PHE A 29 -9.43 -10.78 16.41
C PHE A 29 -9.54 -9.33 15.96
N VAL A 30 -8.66 -8.94 15.04
CA VAL A 30 -8.62 -7.64 14.36
C VAL A 30 -8.69 -7.89 12.86
N LEU A 31 -9.58 -7.18 12.17
CA LEU A 31 -9.60 -7.20 10.71
C LEU A 31 -8.61 -6.19 10.15
N CYS A 32 -8.03 -6.52 8.99
CA CYS A 32 -7.12 -5.64 8.27
C CYS A 32 -7.56 -5.51 6.81
N SER A 33 -7.67 -4.27 6.33
CA SER A 33 -7.88 -3.94 4.92
C SER A 33 -6.65 -3.17 4.40
N PRO A 34 -5.58 -3.88 3.97
CA PRO A 34 -4.33 -3.26 3.60
C PRO A 34 -4.33 -2.67 2.19
N HIS A 35 -5.30 -3.00 1.34
CA HIS A 35 -5.26 -2.75 -0.11
C HIS A 35 -6.42 -1.92 -0.65
N SER A 36 -7.30 -1.38 0.20
CA SER A 36 -8.45 -0.55 -0.22
C SER A 36 -8.19 0.96 -0.11
N GLY A 37 -6.96 1.36 0.20
CA GLY A 37 -6.60 2.78 0.31
C GLY A 37 -6.64 3.51 -1.03
N ARG A 38 -7.16 4.75 -1.01
CA ARG A 38 -7.44 5.58 -2.20
C ARG A 38 -6.74 6.94 -2.17
N VAL A 39 -5.83 7.16 -1.23
CA VAL A 39 -4.99 8.37 -1.19
C VAL A 39 -3.72 8.10 -1.98
N TYR A 40 -3.66 8.59 -3.19
CA TYR A 40 -2.51 8.50 -4.09
C TYR A 40 -1.64 9.74 -3.89
N PRO A 41 -0.44 9.63 -3.29
CA PRO A 41 0.44 10.78 -3.11
C PRO A 41 0.82 11.42 -4.43
N GLU A 42 0.85 12.76 -4.47
CA GLU A 42 1.16 13.52 -5.69
C GLU A 42 2.50 13.13 -6.32
N HIS A 43 3.53 12.90 -5.48
CA HIS A 43 4.85 12.47 -5.96
C HIS A 43 4.81 11.07 -6.59
N PHE A 44 3.97 10.16 -6.10
CA PHE A 44 3.78 8.83 -6.69
C PHE A 44 3.13 8.93 -8.06
N LEU A 45 2.07 9.72 -8.18
CA LEU A 45 1.43 9.97 -9.46
C LEU A 45 2.39 10.59 -10.48
N ALA A 46 3.26 11.51 -10.05
CA ALA A 46 4.25 12.14 -10.91
C ALA A 46 5.35 11.19 -11.42
N GLN A 47 5.65 10.12 -10.69
CA GLN A 47 6.62 9.09 -11.08
C GLN A 47 6.01 7.98 -11.92
N SER A 48 4.70 7.85 -11.90
CA SER A 48 3.99 6.81 -12.65
C SER A 48 3.91 7.14 -14.14
N ARG A 49 4.06 6.09 -14.97
CA ARG A 49 3.72 6.13 -16.40
C ARG A 49 2.25 5.83 -16.67
N LEU A 50 1.56 5.28 -15.67
CA LEU A 50 0.15 4.92 -15.75
C LEU A 50 -0.73 6.09 -15.36
N ASP A 51 -1.90 6.18 -15.97
CA ASP A 51 -2.94 7.10 -15.53
C ASP A 51 -3.57 6.64 -14.20
N PRO A 52 -4.30 7.54 -13.50
CA PRO A 52 -4.90 7.20 -12.21
C PRO A 52 -5.87 6.02 -12.25
N LEU A 53 -6.56 5.79 -13.37
CA LEU A 53 -7.51 4.68 -13.49
C LEU A 53 -6.76 3.34 -13.62
N ALA A 54 -5.68 3.29 -14.40
CA ALA A 54 -4.84 2.12 -14.54
C ALA A 54 -4.18 1.75 -13.21
N LEU A 55 -3.67 2.73 -12.44
CA LEU A 55 -3.11 2.49 -11.11
C LEU A 55 -4.12 1.85 -10.14
N ARG A 56 -5.40 2.18 -10.26
CA ARG A 56 -6.47 1.64 -9.42
C ARG A 56 -6.81 0.17 -9.69
N LYS A 57 -6.35 -0.41 -10.78
CA LYS A 57 -6.58 -1.85 -11.09
C LYS A 57 -6.05 -2.80 -10.00
N SER A 58 -5.13 -2.35 -9.15
CA SER A 58 -4.60 -3.11 -8.03
C SER A 58 -5.34 -2.89 -6.71
N GLU A 59 -6.34 -2.02 -6.65
CA GLU A 59 -7.13 -1.81 -5.44
C GLU A 59 -8.04 -3.01 -5.16
N ASP A 60 -8.12 -3.41 -3.89
CA ASP A 60 -9.24 -4.17 -3.38
C ASP A 60 -10.37 -3.17 -3.05
N GLY A 61 -11.07 -2.75 -4.11
CA GLY A 61 -11.98 -1.63 -4.06
C GLY A 61 -13.11 -1.82 -3.04
N TYR A 62 -13.29 -0.83 -2.16
CA TYR A 62 -14.37 -0.77 -1.16
C TYR A 62 -14.37 -1.87 -0.08
N VAL A 63 -13.32 -2.69 0.04
CA VAL A 63 -13.24 -3.74 1.08
C VAL A 63 -13.27 -3.13 2.47
N ASP A 64 -12.62 -1.98 2.68
CA ASP A 64 -12.69 -1.21 3.93
C ASP A 64 -14.13 -0.76 4.28
N GLU A 65 -14.94 -0.43 3.29
CA GLU A 65 -16.34 -0.03 3.49
C GLU A 65 -17.24 -1.24 3.75
N LEU A 66 -17.04 -2.34 3.03
CA LEU A 66 -17.80 -3.58 3.21
C LEU A 66 -17.62 -4.16 4.63
N PHE A 67 -16.40 -4.07 5.17
CA PHE A 67 -16.07 -4.65 6.47
C PHE A 67 -16.12 -3.66 7.64
N ARG A 68 -16.35 -2.36 7.43
CA ARG A 68 -16.34 -1.38 8.52
C ARG A 68 -17.34 -1.67 9.64
N HIS A 69 -18.46 -2.32 9.32
CA HIS A 69 -19.49 -2.69 10.27
C HIS A 69 -19.06 -3.81 11.24
N VAL A 70 -17.90 -4.42 11.04
CA VAL A 70 -17.37 -5.42 11.99
C VAL A 70 -17.19 -4.85 13.38
N ALA A 71 -17.01 -3.54 13.52
CA ALA A 71 -16.97 -2.86 14.80
C ALA A 71 -18.27 -3.01 15.62
N GLU A 72 -19.42 -3.14 14.98
CA GLU A 72 -20.70 -3.40 15.63
C GLU A 72 -20.77 -4.81 16.25
N PHE A 73 -19.92 -5.72 15.77
CA PHE A 73 -19.75 -7.09 16.27
C PHE A 73 -18.56 -7.26 17.23
N GLY A 74 -18.01 -6.15 17.72
CA GLY A 74 -16.96 -6.15 18.73
C GLY A 74 -15.55 -6.43 18.21
N ALA A 75 -15.30 -6.34 16.89
CA ALA A 75 -13.97 -6.47 16.31
C ALA A 75 -13.50 -5.16 15.68
N PRO A 76 -12.27 -4.68 15.94
CA PRO A 76 -11.72 -3.52 15.22
C PRO A 76 -11.31 -3.86 13.79
N LEU A 77 -11.41 -2.87 12.90
CA LEU A 77 -10.87 -2.90 11.55
C LEU A 77 -9.80 -1.83 11.42
N ILE A 78 -8.59 -2.21 10.99
CA ILE A 78 -7.55 -1.29 10.53
C ILE A 78 -7.51 -1.28 9.01
N ALA A 79 -7.58 -0.09 8.40
CA ALA A 79 -7.58 0.07 6.94
C ALA A 79 -6.50 1.06 6.51
N ALA A 80 -5.68 0.69 5.51
CA ALA A 80 -4.73 1.59 4.88
C ALA A 80 -5.45 2.74 4.17
N ARG A 81 -4.83 3.92 4.13
CA ARG A 81 -5.35 5.05 3.35
C ARG A 81 -4.69 5.17 1.97
N PHE A 82 -3.46 4.70 1.84
CA PHE A 82 -2.72 4.67 0.57
C PHE A 82 -2.93 3.34 -0.17
N PRO A 83 -2.79 3.33 -1.51
CA PRO A 83 -3.00 2.13 -2.30
C PRO A 83 -1.83 1.14 -2.21
N ARG A 84 -2.10 -0.15 -2.42
CA ARG A 84 -1.06 -1.16 -2.50
C ARG A 84 -0.06 -0.94 -3.66
N ALA A 85 -0.47 -0.26 -4.72
CA ALA A 85 0.43 0.12 -5.80
C ALA A 85 1.55 1.07 -5.35
N TYR A 86 1.32 1.85 -4.29
CA TYR A 86 2.31 2.71 -3.66
C TYR A 86 3.20 1.95 -2.67
N LEU A 87 2.58 1.19 -1.77
CA LEU A 87 3.26 0.34 -0.78
C LEU A 87 2.34 -0.82 -0.39
N ASP A 88 2.77 -2.05 -0.65
CA ASP A 88 2.00 -3.25 -0.30
C ASP A 88 2.30 -3.68 1.14
N LEU A 89 1.32 -3.49 2.03
CA LEU A 89 1.44 -3.84 3.46
C LEU A 89 1.34 -5.34 3.73
N ASN A 90 0.97 -6.14 2.73
CA ASN A 90 0.91 -7.59 2.84
C ASN A 90 2.18 -8.24 2.25
N ARG A 91 3.34 -7.64 2.56
CA ARG A 91 4.67 -8.10 2.17
C ARG A 91 5.62 -8.02 3.36
N GLU A 92 6.71 -8.75 3.29
CA GLU A 92 7.84 -8.53 4.20
C GLU A 92 8.45 -7.15 3.93
N ALA A 93 8.92 -6.47 4.97
CA ALA A 93 9.36 -5.08 4.89
C ALA A 93 10.45 -4.81 3.83
N TYR A 94 11.25 -5.82 3.50
CA TYR A 94 12.39 -5.71 2.60
C TYR A 94 12.31 -6.66 1.40
N GLU A 95 11.12 -7.06 0.98
CA GLU A 95 10.88 -7.69 -0.32
C GLU A 95 10.97 -6.62 -1.42
N LEU A 96 12.19 -6.31 -1.88
CA LEU A 96 12.47 -5.19 -2.75
C LEU A 96 13.02 -5.64 -4.10
N ASP A 97 12.47 -5.09 -5.18
CA ASP A 97 12.92 -5.33 -6.54
C ASP A 97 14.14 -4.45 -6.86
N PRO A 98 15.34 -5.02 -7.13
CA PRO A 98 16.54 -4.24 -7.40
C PRO A 98 16.41 -3.32 -8.62
N GLU A 99 15.53 -3.65 -9.59
CA GLU A 99 15.30 -2.85 -10.79
C GLU A 99 14.66 -1.48 -10.50
N LEU A 100 14.09 -1.29 -9.30
CA LEU A 100 13.49 -0.03 -8.88
C LEU A 100 14.46 0.94 -8.20
N PHE A 101 15.75 0.57 -8.05
CA PHE A 101 16.71 1.35 -7.28
C PHE A 101 17.99 1.62 -8.09
N ASP A 102 18.44 2.87 -8.08
CA ASP A 102 19.71 3.29 -8.72
C ASP A 102 20.95 2.87 -7.94
N THR A 103 20.78 2.42 -6.70
CA THR A 103 21.88 1.99 -5.81
C THR A 103 21.68 0.54 -5.37
N PRO A 104 22.76 -0.20 -5.11
CA PRO A 104 22.65 -1.55 -4.56
C PRO A 104 21.80 -1.58 -3.28
N LEU A 105 20.93 -2.56 -3.20
CA LEU A 105 20.16 -2.81 -1.98
C LEU A 105 21.05 -3.42 -0.90
N PRO A 106 20.72 -3.22 0.40
CA PRO A 106 21.47 -3.85 1.48
C PRO A 106 21.30 -5.37 1.47
N ASP A 107 22.28 -6.09 2.01
CA ASP A 107 22.33 -7.56 2.00
C ASP A 107 21.14 -8.25 2.70
N TYR A 108 20.44 -7.54 3.59
CA TYR A 108 19.25 -8.06 4.26
C TYR A 108 17.97 -7.94 3.41
N ALA A 109 18.02 -7.30 2.25
CA ALA A 109 16.86 -7.20 1.36
C ALA A 109 16.59 -8.54 0.67
N ASN A 110 15.33 -8.99 0.71
CA ASN A 110 14.90 -10.15 -0.02
C ASN A 110 14.57 -9.76 -1.48
N THR A 111 15.53 -9.99 -2.36
CA THR A 111 15.44 -9.66 -3.79
C THR A 111 15.04 -10.85 -4.67
N GLN A 112 14.82 -12.03 -4.07
CA GLN A 112 14.63 -13.30 -4.79
C GLN A 112 13.27 -13.95 -4.51
N SER A 113 12.40 -13.32 -3.73
CA SER A 113 11.08 -13.88 -3.49
C SER A 113 10.28 -13.97 -4.79
N VAL A 114 9.37 -14.95 -4.88
CA VAL A 114 8.48 -15.12 -6.05
C VAL A 114 7.70 -13.83 -6.35
N ARG A 115 7.35 -13.07 -5.31
CA ARG A 115 6.64 -11.80 -5.44
C ARG A 115 7.52 -10.72 -6.06
N VAL A 116 8.76 -10.58 -5.60
CA VAL A 116 9.74 -9.64 -6.18
C VAL A 116 10.01 -9.96 -7.64
N VAL A 117 10.31 -11.21 -7.94
CA VAL A 117 10.53 -11.68 -9.33
C VAL A 117 9.30 -11.40 -10.21
N GLY A 118 8.10 -11.52 -9.65
CA GLY A 118 6.84 -11.19 -10.32
C GLY A 118 6.50 -9.69 -10.36
N GLY A 119 7.37 -8.80 -9.89
CA GLY A 119 7.12 -7.35 -9.85
C GLY A 119 6.15 -6.88 -8.75
N LEU A 120 5.89 -7.73 -7.75
CA LEU A 120 4.90 -7.53 -6.67
C LEU A 120 5.56 -7.52 -5.28
N GLY A 121 6.74 -6.94 -5.17
CA GLY A 121 7.41 -6.70 -3.88
C GLY A 121 6.67 -5.67 -3.01
N THR A 122 7.32 -5.25 -1.92
CA THR A 122 6.78 -4.22 -1.01
C THR A 122 6.50 -2.91 -1.74
N ILE A 123 7.39 -2.53 -2.66
CA ILE A 123 7.15 -1.50 -3.68
C ILE A 123 6.83 -2.26 -4.98
N ALA A 124 5.59 -2.16 -5.43
CA ALA A 124 5.15 -2.86 -6.63
C ALA A 124 5.75 -2.21 -7.89
N ARG A 125 6.30 -3.00 -8.81
CA ARG A 125 6.74 -2.54 -10.13
C ARG A 125 5.59 -2.54 -11.13
N ILE A 126 4.62 -3.43 -10.97
CA ILE A 126 3.47 -3.59 -11.86
C ILE A 126 2.14 -3.46 -11.10
N VAL A 127 1.08 -3.13 -11.84
CA VAL A 127 -0.32 -3.31 -11.42
C VAL A 127 -0.90 -4.60 -12.02
N ALA A 128 -2.19 -4.84 -11.81
CA ALA A 128 -2.90 -5.92 -12.50
C ALA A 128 -2.65 -5.87 -14.02
N ASP A 129 -2.73 -7.03 -14.66
CA ASP A 129 -2.44 -7.22 -16.09
C ASP A 129 -0.96 -7.01 -16.49
N GLY A 130 -0.05 -6.86 -15.52
CA GLY A 130 1.39 -6.72 -15.75
C GLY A 130 1.82 -5.35 -16.28
N GLU A 131 0.98 -4.33 -16.17
CA GLU A 131 1.32 -2.96 -16.60
C GLU A 131 2.32 -2.32 -15.61
N GLU A 132 3.46 -1.87 -16.13
CA GLU A 132 4.52 -1.26 -15.33
C GLU A 132 4.12 0.12 -14.80
N ILE A 133 4.37 0.36 -13.51
CA ILE A 133 4.02 1.60 -12.82
C ILE A 133 5.00 2.73 -13.17
N TYR A 134 6.30 2.44 -13.15
CA TYR A 134 7.35 3.45 -13.26
C TYR A 134 7.92 3.57 -14.68
N ARG A 135 8.57 4.71 -14.92
CA ARG A 135 9.24 5.04 -16.19
C ARG A 135 10.66 4.50 -16.24
#